data_0a2808e0f2440719215e7b37ad7ec996
#
_entry.id   0a2808e0f2440719215e7b37ad7ec996
#
_cell.length_a   1.000
_cell.length_b   1.000
_cell.length_c   1.000
_cell.angle_alpha   90.00
_cell.angle_beta   90.00
_cell.angle_gamma   90.00
#
_symmetry.space_group_name_H-M   'P 1'
#
loop_
_entity.id
_entity.type
_entity.pdbx_description
1 polymer ?
#
loop_
_entity_poly.entity_id
_entity_poly.type
_entity_poly.pdbx_seq_one_letter_code
_entity_poly.pdbx_strand_id
1 'polypeptide(L)' 'MTNSQAPWIVETAEDKEVFDNQRKAIGVAEDYQLKGKDVCIYHNGQIKHKFSGYTQYSLGLNYDRFAV' A
#
# COMPACT_ATOMS: atom_id res chain seq x y z
N MET A 1 7.62 25.60 12.63
CA MET A 1 7.44 25.21 12.26
C MET A 1 7.10 24.45 11.82
N THR A 2 7.07 24.14 11.71
CA THR A 2 6.78 23.62 11.32
C THR A 2 6.51 22.71 10.80
N ASN A 3 6.66 22.30 10.83
CA ASN A 3 6.43 21.50 10.28
C ASN A 3 5.37 20.87 10.36
N SER A 4 4.98 20.97 10.27
CA SER A 4 3.65 20.54 10.00
C SER A 4 3.54 19.29 9.16
N GLN A 5 4.62 18.80 8.77
CA GLN A 5 4.68 17.65 7.88
C GLN A 5 4.81 16.39 8.69
N ALA A 6 3.70 15.89 9.20
CA ALA A 6 3.73 14.61 9.85
C ALA A 6 4.11 13.54 8.82
N PRO A 7 4.82 12.52 9.24
CA PRO A 7 5.25 11.48 8.32
C PRO A 7 4.08 10.65 7.82
N TRP A 8 4.25 10.11 6.65
CA TRP A 8 3.34 9.14 6.08
C TRP A 8 3.93 7.76 6.28
N ILE A 9 3.22 6.90 6.96
CA ILE A 9 3.74 5.60 7.36
C ILE A 9 3.05 4.53 6.55
N VAL A 10 3.84 3.73 5.85
CA VAL A 10 3.35 2.59 5.08
C VAL A 10 3.65 1.34 5.88
N GLU A 11 2.62 0.60 6.21
CA GLU A 11 2.77 -0.55 7.08
C GLU A 11 2.18 -1.80 6.44
N THR A 12 2.97 -2.87 6.43
CA THR A 12 2.49 -4.19 6.09
C THR A 12 2.59 -5.06 7.33
N ALA A 13 2.23 -6.31 7.19
CA ALA A 13 2.34 -7.25 8.30
C ALA A 13 3.78 -7.43 8.75
N GLU A 14 4.71 -7.20 7.85
CA GLU A 14 6.13 -7.50 8.12
C GLU A 14 7.00 -6.27 8.20
N ASP A 15 6.61 -5.19 7.52
CA ASP A 15 7.48 -4.03 7.37
C ASP A 15 6.74 -2.74 7.66
N LYS A 16 7.52 -1.73 7.99
CA LYS A 16 7.00 -0.39 8.20
C LYS A 16 8.01 0.59 7.62
N GLU A 17 7.53 1.51 6.78
CA GLU A 17 8.39 2.51 6.17
C GLU A 17 7.78 3.88 6.34
N VAL A 18 8.64 4.88 6.44
CA VAL A 18 8.23 6.25 6.69
C VAL A 18 8.61 7.10 5.49
N PHE A 19 7.67 7.93 5.06
CA PHE A 19 7.89 8.81 3.93
C PHE A 19 7.51 10.24 4.30
N ASP A 20 8.05 11.18 3.57
CA ASP A 20 7.81 12.58 3.86
C ASP A 20 6.65 13.15 3.05
N ASN A 21 6.06 12.37 2.14
CA ASN A 21 4.88 12.85 1.43
C ASN A 21 4.01 11.68 1.02
N GLN A 22 2.78 12.05 0.70
CA GLN A 22 1.75 11.07 0.39
C GLN A 22 2.03 10.33 -0.90
N ARG A 23 2.55 11.05 -1.89
CA ARG A 23 2.78 10.43 -3.20
C ARG A 23 3.74 9.27 -3.11
N LYS A 24 4.83 9.46 -2.38
CA LYS A 24 5.81 8.39 -2.22
C LYS A 24 5.20 7.20 -1.47
N ALA A 25 4.43 7.51 -0.43
CA ALA A 25 3.81 6.45 0.36
C ALA A 25 2.85 5.63 -0.49
N ILE A 26 2.05 6.29 -1.30
CA ILE A 26 1.09 5.57 -2.15
C ILE A 26 1.82 4.72 -3.17
N GLY A 27 2.89 5.25 -3.76
CA GLY A 27 3.65 4.49 -4.74
C GLY A 27 4.20 3.20 -4.16
N VAL A 28 4.75 3.28 -2.96
CA VAL A 28 5.30 2.10 -2.30
C VAL A 28 4.17 1.14 -1.91
N ALA A 29 3.05 1.69 -1.44
CA ALA A 29 1.92 0.85 -1.08
C ALA A 29 1.41 0.06 -2.28
N GLU A 30 1.38 0.71 -3.44
CA GLU A 30 0.94 0.01 -4.65
C GLU A 30 1.89 -1.11 -5.03
N ASP A 31 3.19 -0.89 -4.82
CA ASP A 31 4.16 -1.95 -5.07
C ASP A 31 3.91 -3.15 -4.17
N TYR A 32 3.69 -2.90 -2.88
CA TYR A 32 3.38 -3.98 -1.96
C TYR A 32 2.10 -4.69 -2.37
N GLN A 33 1.11 -3.93 -2.80
CA GLN A 33 -0.16 -4.50 -3.21
C GLN A 33 0.04 -5.46 -4.39
N LEU A 34 0.89 -5.07 -5.33
CA LEU A 34 1.18 -5.92 -6.47
C LEU A 34 1.89 -7.20 -6.06
N LYS A 35 2.61 -7.14 -4.94
CA LYS A 35 3.30 -8.31 -4.41
C LYS A 35 2.41 -9.17 -3.54
N GLY A 36 1.13 -8.82 -3.45
CA GLY A 36 0.19 -9.59 -2.68
C GLY A 36 0.15 -9.26 -1.20
N LYS A 37 0.67 -8.10 -0.82
CA LYS A 37 0.71 -7.71 0.59
C LYS A 37 -0.36 -6.68 0.88
N ASP A 38 -1.03 -6.85 2.02
CA ASP A 38 -1.96 -5.85 2.51
C ASP A 38 -1.16 -4.69 3.07
N VAL A 39 -1.60 -3.48 2.77
CA VAL A 39 -0.86 -2.28 3.14
C VAL A 39 -1.80 -1.26 3.74
N CYS A 40 -1.35 -0.61 4.79
CA CYS A 40 -2.07 0.51 5.38
C CYS A 40 -1.16 1.73 5.36
N ILE A 41 -1.74 2.87 5.04
CA ILE A 41 -1.01 4.13 5.10
C ILE A 41 -1.59 4.97 6.22
N TYR A 42 -0.74 5.37 7.14
CA TYR A 42 -1.11 6.18 8.28
C TYR A 42 -0.55 7.57 8.13
N HIS A 43 -1.30 8.55 8.59
CA HIS A 43 -0.86 9.92 8.65
C HIS A 43 -1.54 10.57 9.84
N ASN A 44 -0.75 11.21 10.70
CA ASN A 44 -1.27 11.83 11.92
C ASN A 44 -2.00 10.83 12.81
N GLY A 45 -1.51 9.59 12.84
CA GLY A 45 -2.10 8.56 13.68
C GLY A 45 -3.39 8.00 13.17
N GLN A 46 -3.77 8.33 11.95
CA GLN A 46 -5.01 7.84 11.37
C GLN A 46 -4.73 7.08 10.09
N ILE A 47 -5.53 6.06 9.83
CA ILE A 47 -5.44 5.34 8.57
C ILE A 47 -6.03 6.19 7.47
N LYS A 48 -5.21 6.54 6.48
CA LYS A 48 -5.67 7.34 5.36
C LYS A 48 -6.00 6.49 4.15
N HIS A 49 -5.28 5.41 3.97
CA HIS A 49 -5.49 4.51 2.84
C HIS A 49 -5.31 3.09 3.31
N LYS A 50 -6.06 2.21 2.71
CA LYS A 50 -5.95 0.80 3.03
C LYS A 50 -6.05 0.02 1.72
N PHE A 51 -5.01 -0.73 1.41
CA PHE A 51 -4.93 -1.50 0.19
C PHE A 51 -4.91 -2.97 0.52
N SER A 52 -5.75 -3.73 -0.15
CA SER A 52 -5.71 -5.19 -0.03
C SER A 52 -4.76 -5.71 -1.08
N GLY A 53 -3.88 -6.61 -0.66
CA GLY A 53 -2.92 -7.17 -1.58
C GLY A 53 -3.61 -7.96 -2.68
N TYR A 54 -3.09 -7.84 -3.88
CA TYR A 54 -3.57 -8.65 -4.98
C TYR A 54 -3.11 -10.08 -4.76
N THR A 55 -4.02 -11.00 -4.84
CA THR A 55 -3.66 -12.40 -4.71
C THR A 55 -3.47 -12.97 -6.10
N GLN A 56 -2.83 -14.11 -6.15
CA GLN A 56 -2.71 -14.80 -7.41
C GLN A 56 -4.09 -15.06 -8.01
N TYR A 57 -5.02 -15.36 -7.17
CA TYR A 57 -6.38 -15.58 -7.62
C TYR A 57 -6.96 -14.32 -8.24
N SER A 58 -6.80 -13.17 -7.56
CA SER A 58 -7.32 -11.92 -8.08
C SER A 58 -6.68 -11.54 -9.39
N LEU A 59 -5.37 -11.68 -9.47
CA LEU A 59 -4.66 -11.33 -10.69
C LEU A 59 -4.90 -12.31 -11.81
N GLY A 60 -5.04 -13.57 -11.45
CA GLY A 60 -5.17 -14.62 -12.44
C GLY A 60 -6.57 -14.85 -12.95
N LEU A 61 -7.54 -14.20 -12.33
CA LEU A 61 -8.92 -14.45 -12.69
C LEU A 61 -9.18 -14.21 -14.18
N ASN A 62 -8.66 -13.13 -14.67
CA ASN A 62 -8.83 -12.81 -16.09
C ASN A 62 -8.04 -13.73 -16.97
N TYR A 63 -6.87 -14.13 -16.51
CA TYR A 63 -6.06 -15.07 -17.27
C TYR A 63 -6.74 -16.39 -17.44
N ASP A 64 -7.36 -16.85 -16.38
CA ASP A 64 -8.07 -18.13 -16.45
C ASP A 64 -9.15 -18.08 -17.51
N ARG A 65 -9.84 -16.95 -17.59
CA ARG A 65 -10.88 -16.80 -18.58
C ARG A 65 -10.32 -16.85 -19.98
N PHE A 66 -9.18 -16.24 -20.18
CA PHE A 66 -8.58 -16.17 -21.49
C PHE A 66 -7.85 -17.44 -21.86
N ALA A 67 -7.38 -18.13 -20.86
CA ALA A 67 -6.65 -19.35 -21.10
C ALA A 67 -7.56 -20.48 -21.56
N VAL A 68 -8.82 -20.37 -21.24
CA VAL A 68 -9.80 -21.35 -21.65
C VAL A 68 -10.28 -21.10 -23.09
#